data_e962233ea610fb9dbdff9fe91757d9af
#
_entry.id   e962233ea610fb9dbdff9fe91757d9af
#
_cell.length_a   1.000
_cell.length_b   1.000
_cell.length_c   1.000
_cell.angle_alpha   90.00
_cell.angle_beta   90.00
_cell.angle_gamma   90.00
#
_symmetry.space_group_name_H-M   'P 1'
#
loop_
_entity.id
_entity.type
_entity.pdbx_description
1 polymer ?
#
loop_
_entity_poly.entity_id
_entity_poly.type
_entity_poly.pdbx_seq_one_letter_code
_entity_poly.pdbx_strand_id
1 'polypeptide(L)'
;PADASRPGLQAIDAAAAQWRRRLRCDARAPDDAPAHALGDLLAHAFPDRIGYRHAGDHRRYQLANGRTVRLFDDSALTGEPWLVASELRHERGDALLLRAAPVDERRLREDFAARFSDRDEVRWDDARRALVAERVQRFDGIVLDARPAGKVDPAQAARALADAVRTLGIDALPWRESLLQWRARVRCLRAWMPDLALPDLSDDALLATLDHWLQPAFAGKTRLDALTEDELGEALKSGVDWATRQRIDALAPLRIVVPSGMERRIDYAYDAETDAPQAPVLAVKLQELFGLADTPRIADGRVPLTLHLLSPAGRPLQVTRDLHGFWERTYPEVKKEMKGRYPKHPWPDDPWSATATHRAKPRGT
;
A
#
# COMPACT_ATOMS: atom_id res chain seq x y z
N PRO A 1 -34.02 18.54 43.94
CA PRO A 1 -34.76 18.90 42.71
C PRO A 1 -35.69 20.05 42.94
N ALA A 2 -35.15 21.25 43.23
CA ALA A 2 -35.94 22.45 43.48
C ALA A 2 -36.64 23.01 42.23
N ASP A 3 -36.27 22.51 41.01
CA ASP A 3 -36.75 23.02 39.72
C ASP A 3 -37.68 22.07 38.94
N ALA A 4 -38.11 20.96 39.52
CA ALA A 4 -39.01 20.02 38.83
C ALA A 4 -40.47 20.59 38.91
N SER A 5 -41.06 20.85 37.73
CA SER A 5 -42.46 21.29 37.70
C SER A 5 -43.40 20.19 38.24
N ARG A 6 -44.35 20.53 39.13
CA ARG A 6 -45.36 19.58 39.65
C ARG A 6 -46.06 18.77 38.54
N PRO A 7 -46.49 19.37 37.41
CA PRO A 7 -47.06 18.62 36.30
C PRO A 7 -46.11 17.59 35.69
N GLY A 8 -44.81 17.91 35.58
CA GLY A 8 -43.80 16.99 35.08
C GLY A 8 -43.61 15.75 35.96
N LEU A 9 -43.55 15.94 37.27
CA LEU A 9 -43.48 14.85 38.26
C LEU A 9 -44.70 13.94 38.18
N GLN A 10 -45.91 14.52 38.11
CA GLN A 10 -47.15 13.74 37.97
C GLN A 10 -47.20 12.92 36.69
N ALA A 11 -46.69 13.47 35.59
CA ALA A 11 -46.61 12.72 34.33
C ALA A 11 -45.64 11.55 34.43
N ILE A 12 -44.50 11.71 35.11
CA ILE A 12 -43.54 10.64 35.36
C ILE A 12 -44.16 9.54 36.24
N ASP A 13 -44.83 9.90 37.32
CA ASP A 13 -45.49 8.95 38.21
C ASP A 13 -46.60 8.16 37.48
N ALA A 14 -47.40 8.85 36.68
CA ALA A 14 -48.45 8.22 35.88
C ALA A 14 -47.87 7.21 34.87
N ALA A 15 -46.78 7.60 34.17
CA ALA A 15 -46.06 6.71 33.25
C ALA A 15 -45.44 5.52 33.97
N ALA A 16 -44.79 5.73 35.11
CA ALA A 16 -44.22 4.66 35.92
C ALA A 16 -45.31 3.65 36.38
N ALA A 17 -46.47 4.14 36.85
CA ALA A 17 -47.60 3.32 37.26
C ALA A 17 -48.16 2.51 36.06
N GLN A 18 -48.22 3.10 34.87
CA GLN A 18 -48.65 2.38 33.64
C GLN A 18 -47.67 1.27 33.30
N TRP A 19 -46.34 1.54 33.30
CA TRP A 19 -45.33 0.53 32.99
C TRP A 19 -45.33 -0.61 34.02
N ARG A 20 -45.46 -0.31 35.34
CA ARG A 20 -45.55 -1.34 36.39
C ARG A 20 -46.72 -2.29 36.13
N ARG A 21 -47.91 -1.75 35.82
CA ARG A 21 -49.07 -2.54 35.47
C ARG A 21 -48.83 -3.44 34.23
N ARG A 22 -48.23 -2.85 33.20
CA ARG A 22 -47.95 -3.54 31.94
C ARG A 22 -46.95 -4.71 32.12
N LEU A 23 -45.91 -4.48 32.93
CA LEU A 23 -44.87 -5.44 33.26
C LEU A 23 -45.24 -6.39 34.42
N ARG A 24 -46.44 -6.25 35.02
CA ARG A 24 -46.87 -7.00 36.18
C ARG A 24 -45.83 -6.94 37.33
N CYS A 25 -45.25 -5.78 37.58
CA CYS A 25 -44.24 -5.54 38.57
C CYS A 25 -44.90 -4.98 39.82
N ASP A 26 -45.04 -5.82 40.86
CA ASP A 26 -45.67 -5.43 42.14
C ASP A 26 -44.65 -4.92 43.18
N ALA A 27 -43.35 -4.97 42.84
CA ALA A 27 -42.31 -4.51 43.74
C ALA A 27 -42.42 -3.01 44.02
N ARG A 28 -42.33 -2.63 45.28
CA ARG A 28 -42.26 -1.24 45.75
C ARG A 28 -40.90 -0.66 45.27
N ALA A 29 -40.93 0.60 44.85
CA ALA A 29 -39.68 1.30 44.57
C ALA A 29 -38.84 1.36 45.86
N PRO A 30 -37.53 1.17 45.81
CA PRO A 30 -36.66 1.42 46.95
C PRO A 30 -36.75 2.86 47.36
N ASP A 31 -36.63 3.10 48.66
CA ASP A 31 -36.70 4.47 49.21
C ASP A 31 -35.50 5.32 48.74
N ASP A 32 -34.32 4.65 48.55
CA ASP A 32 -33.11 5.25 47.94
C ASP A 32 -32.70 4.43 46.71
N ALA A 33 -32.65 5.09 45.54
CA ALA A 33 -32.08 4.49 44.35
C ALA A 33 -30.56 4.69 44.34
N PRO A 34 -29.78 3.68 43.98
CA PRO A 34 -28.33 3.85 43.78
C PRO A 34 -28.02 5.00 42.83
N ALA A 35 -26.94 5.72 43.09
CA ALA A 35 -26.55 6.91 42.30
C ALA A 35 -26.46 6.64 40.79
N HIS A 36 -26.05 5.41 40.41
CA HIS A 36 -25.88 4.98 39.01
C HIS A 36 -27.10 4.27 38.42
N ALA A 37 -28.17 4.02 39.20
CA ALA A 37 -29.30 3.20 38.74
C ALA A 37 -29.95 3.69 37.44
N LEU A 38 -30.04 5.01 37.25
CA LEU A 38 -30.57 5.58 36.02
C LEU A 38 -29.63 5.34 34.83
N GLY A 39 -28.32 5.51 35.02
CA GLY A 39 -27.33 5.27 34.01
C GLY A 39 -27.26 3.79 33.58
N ASP A 40 -27.31 2.88 34.56
CA ASP A 40 -27.32 1.44 34.32
C ASP A 40 -28.52 1.03 33.45
N LEU A 41 -29.71 1.55 33.72
CA LEU A 41 -30.91 1.33 32.90
C LEU A 41 -30.80 1.96 31.51
N LEU A 42 -30.29 3.20 31.42
CA LEU A 42 -30.10 3.88 30.14
C LEU A 42 -29.04 3.20 29.27
N ALA A 43 -28.04 2.52 29.86
CA ALA A 43 -27.04 1.76 29.13
C ALA A 43 -27.66 0.62 28.31
N HIS A 44 -28.72 -0.03 28.80
CA HIS A 44 -29.48 -1.01 28.02
C HIS A 44 -30.28 -0.39 26.87
N ALA A 45 -30.76 0.83 27.03
CA ALA A 45 -31.48 1.55 25.98
C ALA A 45 -30.57 2.13 24.90
N PHE A 46 -29.36 2.57 25.28
CA PHE A 46 -28.39 3.25 24.43
C PHE A 46 -26.99 2.65 24.55
N PRO A 47 -26.83 1.33 24.27
CA PRO A 47 -25.55 0.65 24.50
C PRO A 47 -24.41 1.17 23.63
N ASP A 48 -24.69 1.75 22.47
CA ASP A 48 -23.74 2.39 21.57
C ASP A 48 -23.26 3.79 22.05
N ARG A 49 -23.97 4.35 23.06
CA ARG A 49 -23.68 5.65 23.65
C ARG A 49 -23.07 5.57 25.06
N ILE A 50 -22.70 4.39 25.49
CA ILE A 50 -21.88 4.21 26.69
C ILE A 50 -20.52 4.81 26.39
N GLY A 51 -20.00 5.66 27.30
CA GLY A 51 -18.77 6.40 27.12
C GLY A 51 -17.81 6.19 28.28
N TYR A 52 -16.52 6.16 27.94
CA TYR A 52 -15.43 6.12 28.91
C TYR A 52 -14.60 7.39 28.83
N ARG A 53 -14.19 7.89 30.00
CA ARG A 53 -13.46 9.13 30.16
C ARG A 53 -12.07 9.06 29.52
N HIS A 54 -11.69 10.09 28.78
CA HIS A 54 -10.37 10.21 28.20
C HIS A 54 -9.30 10.46 29.29
N ALA A 55 -8.15 9.79 29.21
CA ALA A 55 -7.10 9.86 30.23
C ALA A 55 -6.53 11.28 30.41
N GLY A 56 -6.41 12.05 29.33
CA GLY A 56 -5.84 13.40 29.34
C GLY A 56 -6.84 14.55 29.50
N ASP A 57 -8.16 14.29 29.45
CA ASP A 57 -9.20 15.30 29.57
C ASP A 57 -10.43 14.74 30.28
N HIS A 58 -10.65 15.14 31.53
CA HIS A 58 -11.73 14.64 32.39
C HIS A 58 -13.15 15.01 31.93
N ARG A 59 -13.29 15.88 30.95
CA ARG A 59 -14.57 16.28 30.36
C ARG A 59 -14.81 15.63 29.01
N ARG A 60 -13.81 14.95 28.46
CA ARG A 60 -13.87 14.29 27.16
C ARG A 60 -14.10 12.79 27.34
N TYR A 61 -15.03 12.24 26.56
CA TYR A 61 -15.40 10.83 26.60
C TYR A 61 -15.40 10.23 25.20
N GLN A 62 -14.92 9.03 25.10
CA GLN A 62 -15.07 8.21 23.90
C GLN A 62 -16.28 7.31 24.07
N LEU A 63 -17.23 7.34 23.12
CA LEU A 63 -18.41 6.48 23.11
C LEU A 63 -18.09 5.12 22.47
N ALA A 64 -18.89 4.11 22.83
CA ALA A 64 -18.79 2.74 22.28
C ALA A 64 -18.88 2.70 20.74
N ASN A 65 -19.62 3.63 20.13
CA ASN A 65 -19.72 3.79 18.68
C ASN A 65 -18.52 4.49 18.01
N GLY A 66 -17.44 4.76 18.77
CA GLY A 66 -16.22 5.39 18.29
C GLY A 66 -16.24 6.93 18.25
N ARG A 67 -17.37 7.58 18.54
CA ARG A 67 -17.47 9.04 18.56
C ARG A 67 -16.90 9.62 19.85
N THR A 68 -16.38 10.84 19.78
CA THR A 68 -15.94 11.59 20.94
C THR A 68 -16.97 12.66 21.31
N VAL A 69 -17.20 12.81 22.62
CA VAL A 69 -18.14 13.78 23.18
C VAL A 69 -17.48 14.56 24.32
N ARG A 70 -18.00 15.75 24.60
CA ARG A 70 -17.50 16.62 25.65
C ARG A 70 -18.61 17.10 26.56
N LEU A 71 -18.33 17.11 27.88
CA LEU A 71 -19.19 17.72 28.87
C LEU A 71 -19.08 19.26 28.87
N PHE A 72 -20.12 19.94 29.35
CA PHE A 72 -20.03 21.34 29.68
C PHE A 72 -19.00 21.59 30.80
N ASP A 73 -18.48 22.82 30.88
CA ASP A 73 -17.41 23.16 31.82
C ASP A 73 -17.88 23.09 33.29
N ASP A 74 -19.16 23.30 33.55
CA ASP A 74 -19.81 23.28 34.88
C ASP A 74 -20.55 21.95 35.17
N SER A 75 -20.33 20.92 34.36
CA SER A 75 -21.03 19.64 34.54
C SER A 75 -20.63 18.93 35.82
N ALA A 76 -21.63 18.53 36.60
CA ALA A 76 -21.45 17.71 37.80
C ALA A 76 -20.95 16.28 37.50
N LEU A 77 -20.96 15.83 36.23
CA LEU A 77 -20.48 14.54 35.78
C LEU A 77 -18.99 14.54 35.48
N THR A 78 -18.31 15.69 35.67
CA THR A 78 -16.86 15.77 35.45
C THR A 78 -16.12 14.81 36.37
N GLY A 79 -15.33 13.92 35.81
CA GLY A 79 -14.56 12.96 36.61
C GLY A 79 -15.17 11.56 36.73
N GLU A 80 -16.46 11.40 36.40
CA GLU A 80 -17.05 10.05 36.32
C GLU A 80 -16.31 9.19 35.30
N PRO A 81 -15.91 7.95 35.63
CA PRO A 81 -15.19 7.11 34.70
C PRO A 81 -16.07 6.65 33.53
N TRP A 82 -17.31 6.29 33.82
CA TRP A 82 -18.28 5.80 32.86
C TRP A 82 -19.58 6.61 32.91
N LEU A 83 -20.12 6.87 31.73
CA LEU A 83 -21.43 7.50 31.59
C LEU A 83 -22.15 6.95 30.36
N VAL A 84 -23.45 7.16 30.30
CA VAL A 84 -24.27 6.91 29.11
C VAL A 84 -24.92 8.22 28.66
N ALA A 85 -24.79 8.51 27.36
CA ALA A 85 -25.33 9.70 26.75
C ALA A 85 -26.78 9.48 26.27
N SER A 86 -27.75 10.13 26.81
CA SER A 86 -29.14 10.11 26.32
C SER A 86 -29.40 11.17 25.25
N GLU A 87 -28.73 12.33 25.32
CA GLU A 87 -28.92 13.43 24.39
C GLU A 87 -27.56 14.07 23.99
N LEU A 88 -27.36 14.22 22.70
CA LEU A 88 -26.13 14.77 22.09
C LEU A 88 -26.49 15.90 21.13
N ARG A 89 -25.66 16.94 21.09
CA ARG A 89 -25.70 17.97 20.04
C ARG A 89 -24.46 17.84 19.16
N HIS A 90 -24.67 17.61 17.87
CA HIS A 90 -23.57 17.56 16.90
C HIS A 90 -22.97 18.96 16.73
N GLU A 91 -21.63 19.02 16.85
CA GLU A 91 -20.82 20.19 16.57
C GLU A 91 -19.68 19.82 15.61
N ARG A 92 -19.00 20.82 15.06
CA ARG A 92 -17.76 20.57 14.30
C ARG A 92 -16.66 20.13 15.27
N GLY A 93 -16.31 18.85 15.26
CA GLY A 93 -15.38 18.22 16.20
C GLY A 93 -16.08 17.30 17.19
N ASP A 94 -15.77 17.41 18.49
CA ASP A 94 -16.41 16.61 19.53
C ASP A 94 -17.89 17.04 19.70
N ALA A 95 -18.80 16.09 19.74
CA ALA A 95 -20.19 16.39 19.99
C ALA A 95 -20.38 16.85 21.46
N LEU A 96 -21.30 17.80 21.70
CA LEU A 96 -21.59 18.26 23.04
C LEU A 96 -22.62 17.34 23.72
N LEU A 97 -22.31 16.94 24.95
CA LEU A 97 -23.16 16.08 25.77
C LEU A 97 -24.17 16.90 26.53
N LEU A 98 -25.44 16.85 26.09
CA LEU A 98 -26.52 17.62 26.69
C LEU A 98 -27.13 16.94 27.92
N ARG A 99 -27.30 15.61 27.86
CA ARG A 99 -27.80 14.77 28.94
C ARG A 99 -27.10 13.46 29.04
N ALA A 100 -26.63 13.10 30.21
CA ALA A 100 -26.00 11.82 30.51
C ALA A 100 -26.29 11.43 31.96
N ALA A 101 -26.02 10.18 32.26
CA ALA A 101 -26.04 9.62 33.61
C ALA A 101 -24.79 8.79 33.85
N PRO A 102 -24.23 8.75 35.07
CA PRO A 102 -23.10 7.92 35.41
C PRO A 102 -23.51 6.43 35.42
N VAL A 103 -22.58 5.56 35.06
CA VAL A 103 -22.78 4.11 34.98
C VAL A 103 -21.84 3.41 35.96
N ASP A 104 -22.35 2.42 36.70
CA ASP A 104 -21.55 1.59 37.60
C ASP A 104 -20.73 0.59 36.77
N GLU A 105 -19.40 0.64 36.89
CA GLU A 105 -18.51 -0.24 36.10
C GLU A 105 -18.73 -1.73 36.38
N ARG A 106 -19.02 -2.11 37.62
CA ARG A 106 -19.25 -3.51 37.95
C ARG A 106 -20.52 -4.03 37.25
N ARG A 107 -21.59 -3.25 37.30
CA ARG A 107 -22.84 -3.58 36.59
C ARG A 107 -22.62 -3.62 35.08
N LEU A 108 -21.85 -2.67 34.55
CA LEU A 108 -21.52 -2.65 33.13
C LEU A 108 -20.77 -3.91 32.72
N ARG A 109 -19.81 -4.38 33.52
CA ARG A 109 -19.07 -5.63 33.26
C ARG A 109 -19.93 -6.89 33.39
N GLU A 110 -20.92 -6.88 34.31
CA GLU A 110 -21.87 -7.99 34.46
C GLU A 110 -22.84 -8.03 33.26
N ASP A 111 -23.52 -6.91 32.99
CA ASP A 111 -24.61 -6.83 32.01
C ASP A 111 -24.12 -6.84 30.54
N PHE A 112 -22.90 -6.35 30.28
CA PHE A 112 -22.31 -6.22 28.95
C PHE A 112 -20.99 -6.97 28.80
N ALA A 113 -20.81 -8.10 29.50
CA ALA A 113 -19.56 -8.88 29.49
C ALA A 113 -19.05 -9.22 28.08
N ALA A 114 -19.97 -9.55 27.15
CA ALA A 114 -19.63 -9.86 25.76
C ALA A 114 -19.05 -8.70 24.95
N ARG A 115 -19.17 -7.45 25.42
CA ARG A 115 -18.62 -6.25 24.77
C ARG A 115 -17.21 -5.90 25.25
N PHE A 116 -16.76 -6.54 26.33
CA PHE A 116 -15.38 -6.42 26.78
C PHE A 116 -14.51 -7.40 26.05
N SER A 117 -13.34 -6.97 25.61
CA SER A 117 -12.32 -7.81 25.01
C SER A 117 -10.94 -7.50 25.59
N ASP A 118 -10.10 -8.52 25.72
CA ASP A 118 -8.69 -8.40 26.12
C ASP A 118 -7.90 -9.29 25.17
N ARG A 119 -7.20 -8.69 24.20
CA ARG A 119 -6.52 -9.41 23.13
C ARG A 119 -5.26 -8.69 22.69
N ASP A 120 -4.35 -9.44 22.09
CA ASP A 120 -3.18 -8.90 21.46
C ASP A 120 -3.58 -8.32 20.08
N GLU A 121 -3.24 -7.07 19.84
CA GLU A 121 -3.45 -6.36 18.59
C GLU A 121 -2.09 -5.99 17.98
N VAL A 122 -1.96 -6.19 16.68
CA VAL A 122 -0.77 -5.82 15.93
C VAL A 122 -1.16 -4.74 14.94
N ARG A 123 -0.47 -3.61 14.99
CA ARG A 123 -0.70 -2.49 14.08
C ARG A 123 0.58 -1.96 13.50
N TRP A 124 0.50 -1.37 12.34
CA TRP A 124 1.59 -0.62 11.74
C TRP A 124 1.76 0.73 12.42
N ASP A 125 3.01 1.10 12.71
CA ASP A 125 3.39 2.42 13.22
C ASP A 125 4.24 3.13 12.15
N ASP A 126 3.67 4.16 11.53
CA ASP A 126 4.32 4.91 10.44
C ASP A 126 5.59 5.62 10.89
N ALA A 127 5.62 6.15 12.13
CA ALA A 127 6.78 6.86 12.64
C ALA A 127 7.97 5.92 12.87
N ARG A 128 7.70 4.71 13.32
CA ARG A 128 8.72 3.68 13.58
C ARG A 128 9.02 2.82 12.35
N ARG A 129 8.18 2.87 11.33
CA ARG A 129 8.19 1.97 10.17
C ARG A 129 8.27 0.49 10.57
N ALA A 130 7.50 0.14 11.59
CA ALA A 130 7.51 -1.19 12.21
C ALA A 130 6.13 -1.54 12.77
N LEU A 131 5.92 -2.83 13.00
CA LEU A 131 4.75 -3.28 13.73
C LEU A 131 4.92 -3.00 15.22
N VAL A 132 3.84 -2.57 15.84
CA VAL A 132 3.70 -2.46 17.28
C VAL A 132 2.66 -3.47 17.72
N ALA A 133 3.03 -4.33 18.67
CA ALA A 133 2.13 -5.29 19.27
C ALA A 133 1.76 -4.82 20.68
N GLU A 134 0.45 -4.69 20.92
CA GLU A 134 -0.09 -4.24 22.20
C GLU A 134 -1.18 -5.21 22.65
N ARG A 135 -1.17 -5.53 23.94
CA ARG A 135 -2.33 -6.15 24.57
C ARG A 135 -3.32 -5.07 24.91
N VAL A 136 -4.47 -5.10 24.25
CA VAL A 136 -5.46 -4.04 24.34
C VAL A 136 -6.72 -4.57 25.00
N GLN A 137 -7.13 -3.87 26.08
CA GLN A 137 -8.44 -4.07 26.70
C GLN A 137 -9.41 -3.05 26.11
N ARG A 138 -10.55 -3.53 25.64
CA ARG A 138 -11.59 -2.70 25.03
C ARG A 138 -12.95 -2.95 25.63
N PHE A 139 -13.78 -1.92 25.55
CA PHE A 139 -15.22 -2.03 25.54
C PHE A 139 -15.71 -1.56 24.17
N ASP A 140 -16.14 -2.47 23.31
CA ASP A 140 -16.39 -2.20 21.88
C ASP A 140 -15.26 -1.38 21.23
N GLY A 141 -15.57 -0.14 20.73
CA GLY A 141 -14.59 0.77 20.13
C GLY A 141 -13.72 1.54 21.13
N ILE A 142 -13.98 1.46 22.42
CA ILE A 142 -13.25 2.20 23.46
C ILE A 142 -12.01 1.42 23.90
N VAL A 143 -10.83 2.03 23.84
CA VAL A 143 -9.60 1.50 24.43
C VAL A 143 -9.56 1.85 25.91
N LEU A 144 -9.58 0.84 26.78
CA LEU A 144 -9.51 1.01 28.23
C LEU A 144 -8.08 0.98 28.74
N ASP A 145 -7.28 0.07 28.20
CA ASP A 145 -5.87 -0.10 28.51
C ASP A 145 -5.13 -0.64 27.28
N ALA A 146 -3.88 -0.22 27.10
CA ALA A 146 -2.99 -0.74 26.09
C ALA A 146 -1.58 -0.84 26.64
N ARG A 147 -1.00 -2.02 26.58
CA ARG A 147 0.37 -2.31 27.04
C ARG A 147 1.12 -3.13 26.01
N PRO A 148 2.45 -3.02 25.94
CA PRO A 148 3.24 -3.81 25.01
C PRO A 148 2.93 -5.31 25.15
N ALA A 149 2.64 -5.98 24.02
CA ALA A 149 2.50 -7.43 23.98
C ALA A 149 3.89 -8.09 23.89
N GLY A 150 4.08 -9.26 24.54
CA GLY A 150 5.38 -9.90 24.62
C GLY A 150 5.84 -10.54 23.31
N LYS A 151 4.96 -11.19 22.57
CA LYS A 151 5.26 -11.86 21.28
C LYS A 151 4.13 -11.60 20.30
N VAL A 152 4.51 -11.28 19.06
CA VAL A 152 3.58 -11.16 17.94
C VAL A 152 3.38 -12.54 17.33
N ASP A 153 2.13 -12.91 17.08
CA ASP A 153 1.85 -14.08 16.25
C ASP A 153 2.40 -13.85 14.83
N PRO A 154 3.26 -14.76 14.30
CA PRO A 154 3.89 -14.57 13.00
C PRO A 154 2.90 -14.39 11.83
N ALA A 155 1.75 -15.04 11.89
CA ALA A 155 0.72 -14.91 10.85
C ALA A 155 0.04 -13.54 10.92
N GLN A 156 -0.23 -13.02 12.13
CA GLN A 156 -0.77 -11.67 12.31
C GLN A 156 0.25 -10.61 11.87
N ALA A 157 1.53 -10.81 12.21
CA ALA A 157 2.60 -9.91 11.77
C ALA A 157 2.68 -9.82 10.25
N ALA A 158 2.71 -10.97 9.56
CA ALA A 158 2.77 -11.02 8.11
C ALA A 158 1.57 -10.31 7.44
N ARG A 159 0.36 -10.50 7.98
CA ARG A 159 -0.85 -9.80 7.51
C ARG A 159 -0.74 -8.30 7.73
N ALA A 160 -0.35 -7.86 8.92
CA ALA A 160 -0.23 -6.45 9.25
C ALA A 160 0.84 -5.74 8.39
N LEU A 161 1.94 -6.42 8.02
CA LEU A 161 2.92 -5.90 7.06
C LEU A 161 2.34 -5.82 5.65
N ALA A 162 1.59 -6.82 5.20
CA ALA A 162 0.91 -6.77 3.90
C ALA A 162 -0.12 -5.62 3.86
N ASP A 163 -0.88 -5.40 4.93
CA ASP A 163 -1.83 -4.28 5.05
C ASP A 163 -1.11 -2.91 5.06
N ALA A 164 0.07 -2.83 5.69
CA ALA A 164 0.91 -1.65 5.62
C ALA A 164 1.35 -1.36 4.17
N VAL A 165 1.76 -2.38 3.39
CA VAL A 165 2.09 -2.22 1.97
C VAL A 165 0.86 -1.78 1.16
N ARG A 166 -0.35 -2.30 1.44
CA ARG A 166 -1.58 -1.82 0.78
C ARG A 166 -1.82 -0.33 0.99
N THR A 167 -1.48 0.17 2.18
CA THR A 167 -1.65 1.60 2.52
C THR A 167 -0.54 2.47 1.95
N LEU A 168 0.72 2.00 2.01
CA LEU A 168 1.91 2.75 1.59
C LEU A 168 2.14 2.72 0.08
N GLY A 169 1.57 1.74 -0.61
CA GLY A 169 1.83 1.45 -2.01
C GLY A 169 3.01 0.50 -2.23
N ILE A 170 3.08 -0.01 -3.46
CA ILE A 170 4.09 -0.99 -3.86
C ILE A 170 5.51 -0.41 -3.84
N ASP A 171 5.66 0.91 -3.97
CA ASP A 171 6.95 1.62 -3.96
C ASP A 171 7.63 1.60 -2.59
N ALA A 172 6.90 1.23 -1.52
CA ALA A 172 7.48 1.05 -0.19
C ALA A 172 8.41 -0.17 -0.07
N LEU A 173 8.40 -1.07 -1.07
CA LEU A 173 9.18 -2.29 -1.12
C LEU A 173 10.61 -2.03 -1.65
N PRO A 174 11.60 -2.87 -1.31
CA PRO A 174 13.00 -2.69 -1.70
C PRO A 174 13.24 -3.12 -3.16
N TRP A 175 12.73 -2.36 -4.12
CA TRP A 175 12.94 -2.60 -5.53
C TRP A 175 14.38 -2.31 -5.95
N ARG A 176 15.03 -3.27 -6.62
CA ARG A 176 16.28 -3.04 -7.33
C ARG A 176 16.06 -2.97 -8.83
N GLU A 177 16.95 -2.32 -9.54
CA GLU A 177 16.88 -2.11 -10.99
C GLU A 177 16.66 -3.40 -11.77
N SER A 178 17.36 -4.49 -11.43
CA SER A 178 17.21 -5.78 -12.10
C SER A 178 15.80 -6.37 -11.95
N LEU A 179 15.14 -6.14 -10.80
CA LEU A 179 13.78 -6.61 -10.54
C LEU A 179 12.75 -5.75 -11.26
N LEU A 180 12.96 -4.42 -11.28
CA LEU A 180 12.14 -3.50 -12.07
C LEU A 180 12.21 -3.83 -13.56
N GLN A 181 13.41 -4.14 -14.10
CA GLN A 181 13.57 -4.57 -15.48
C GLN A 181 12.88 -5.91 -15.75
N TRP A 182 12.95 -6.86 -14.82
CA TRP A 182 12.24 -8.12 -14.97
C TRP A 182 10.71 -7.90 -15.00
N ARG A 183 10.20 -7.08 -14.10
CA ARG A 183 8.78 -6.70 -14.05
C ARG A 183 8.33 -6.00 -15.33
N ALA A 184 9.12 -5.05 -15.84
CA ALA A 184 8.83 -4.34 -17.09
C ALA A 184 8.78 -5.30 -18.28
N ARG A 185 9.72 -6.25 -18.37
CA ARG A 185 9.76 -7.28 -19.43
C ARG A 185 8.50 -8.13 -19.44
N VAL A 186 8.06 -8.61 -18.27
CA VAL A 186 6.83 -9.42 -18.14
C VAL A 186 5.61 -8.61 -18.57
N ARG A 187 5.46 -7.36 -18.10
CA ARG A 187 4.36 -6.49 -18.50
C ARG A 187 4.36 -6.20 -20.00
N CYS A 188 5.52 -5.88 -20.56
CA CYS A 188 5.68 -5.65 -22.00
C CYS A 188 5.32 -6.90 -22.81
N LEU A 189 5.85 -8.08 -22.44
CA LEU A 189 5.52 -9.32 -23.12
C LEU A 189 4.04 -9.69 -23.04
N ARG A 190 3.42 -9.46 -21.87
CA ARG A 190 1.98 -9.68 -21.70
C ARG A 190 1.16 -8.84 -22.69
N ALA A 191 1.58 -7.60 -22.95
CA ALA A 191 0.92 -6.73 -23.92
C ALA A 191 1.24 -7.10 -25.38
N TRP A 192 2.49 -7.47 -25.70
CA TRP A 192 2.90 -7.82 -27.07
C TRP A 192 2.47 -9.22 -27.48
N MET A 193 2.32 -10.13 -26.55
CA MET A 193 2.07 -11.55 -26.76
C MET A 193 1.03 -12.08 -25.75
N PRO A 194 -0.22 -11.66 -25.83
CA PRO A 194 -1.26 -12.02 -24.84
C PRO A 194 -1.49 -13.56 -24.74
N ASP A 195 -1.19 -14.29 -25.80
CA ASP A 195 -1.29 -15.76 -25.82
C ASP A 195 -0.34 -16.46 -24.85
N LEU A 196 0.66 -15.76 -24.31
CA LEU A 196 1.59 -16.33 -23.32
C LEU A 196 0.99 -16.52 -21.93
N ALA A 197 -0.20 -15.97 -21.68
CA ALA A 197 -0.90 -16.04 -20.37
C ALA A 197 0.00 -15.63 -19.17
N LEU A 198 0.85 -14.62 -19.35
CA LEU A 198 1.74 -14.13 -18.30
C LEU A 198 0.94 -13.42 -17.18
N PRO A 199 1.43 -13.47 -15.92
CA PRO A 199 0.76 -12.81 -14.81
C PRO A 199 0.69 -11.29 -15.01
N ASP A 200 -0.35 -10.70 -14.44
CA ASP A 200 -0.44 -9.25 -14.35
C ASP A 200 0.45 -8.76 -13.20
N LEU A 201 1.45 -7.96 -13.54
CA LEU A 201 2.36 -7.35 -12.59
C LEU A 201 2.17 -5.81 -12.52
N SER A 202 0.98 -5.30 -12.83
CA SER A 202 0.62 -3.91 -12.54
C SER A 202 0.61 -3.65 -11.02
N ASP A 203 0.67 -2.38 -10.62
CA ASP A 203 0.62 -2.03 -9.20
C ASP A 203 -0.68 -2.50 -8.56
N ASP A 204 -1.79 -2.28 -9.24
CA ASP A 204 -3.11 -2.69 -8.77
C ASP A 204 -3.24 -4.20 -8.61
N ALA A 205 -2.76 -4.98 -9.59
CA ALA A 205 -2.80 -6.44 -9.52
C ALA A 205 -1.90 -6.98 -8.41
N LEU A 206 -0.71 -6.41 -8.23
CA LEU A 206 0.20 -6.78 -7.15
C LEU A 206 -0.38 -6.45 -5.78
N LEU A 207 -0.99 -5.27 -5.60
CA LEU A 207 -1.66 -4.88 -4.35
C LEU A 207 -2.88 -5.75 -4.06
N ALA A 208 -3.66 -6.09 -5.07
CA ALA A 208 -4.83 -6.95 -4.92
C ALA A 208 -4.47 -8.39 -4.51
N THR A 209 -3.29 -8.87 -4.89
CA THR A 209 -2.84 -10.25 -4.68
C THR A 209 -1.73 -10.41 -3.64
N LEU A 210 -1.46 -9.39 -2.81
CA LEU A 210 -0.39 -9.37 -1.80
C LEU A 210 -0.38 -10.60 -0.90
N ASP A 211 -1.56 -11.12 -0.53
CA ASP A 211 -1.70 -12.26 0.36
C ASP A 211 -1.10 -13.55 -0.24
N HIS A 212 -1.06 -13.63 -1.56
CA HIS A 212 -0.56 -14.81 -2.26
C HIS A 212 0.93 -14.78 -2.54
N TRP A 213 1.47 -13.63 -2.94
CA TRP A 213 2.86 -13.57 -3.39
C TRP A 213 3.81 -12.95 -2.38
N LEU A 214 3.40 -11.90 -1.64
CA LEU A 214 4.28 -11.14 -0.74
C LEU A 214 4.13 -11.51 0.74
N GLN A 215 2.91 -11.74 1.23
CA GLN A 215 2.67 -12.06 2.64
C GLN A 215 3.51 -13.24 3.15
N PRO A 216 3.75 -14.34 2.39
CA PRO A 216 4.62 -15.41 2.84
C PRO A 216 6.07 -14.96 3.10
N ALA A 217 6.57 -13.99 2.34
CA ALA A 217 7.92 -13.45 2.51
C ALA A 217 8.07 -12.60 3.78
N PHE A 218 6.97 -12.21 4.42
CA PHE A 218 6.97 -11.52 5.72
C PHE A 218 7.00 -12.46 6.92
N ALA A 219 7.08 -13.78 6.73
CA ALA A 219 7.13 -14.73 7.83
C ALA A 219 8.27 -14.40 8.81
N GLY A 220 7.92 -14.21 10.09
CA GLY A 220 8.89 -13.88 11.15
C GLY A 220 9.43 -12.43 11.13
N LYS A 221 8.93 -11.57 10.25
CA LYS A 221 9.33 -10.16 10.17
C LYS A 221 8.34 -9.26 10.92
N THR A 222 8.85 -8.17 11.48
CA THR A 222 8.05 -7.13 12.17
C THR A 222 8.31 -5.74 11.60
N ARG A 223 9.13 -5.64 10.55
CA ARG A 223 9.53 -4.40 9.89
C ARG A 223 9.56 -4.59 8.39
N LEU A 224 9.18 -3.56 7.61
CA LEU A 224 9.26 -3.63 6.14
C LEU A 224 10.69 -3.70 5.63
N ASP A 225 11.62 -2.99 6.27
CA ASP A 225 13.04 -2.98 5.92
C ASP A 225 13.78 -4.31 6.25
N ALA A 226 13.11 -5.24 6.93
CA ALA A 226 13.62 -6.59 7.12
C ALA A 226 13.38 -7.49 5.88
N LEU A 227 12.57 -7.04 4.91
CA LEU A 227 12.44 -7.73 3.63
C LEU A 227 13.63 -7.34 2.75
N THR A 228 14.41 -8.34 2.33
CA THR A 228 15.54 -8.12 1.43
C THR A 228 15.09 -8.03 -0.04
N GLU A 229 15.95 -7.44 -0.89
CA GLU A 229 15.74 -7.37 -2.33
C GLU A 229 15.62 -8.76 -2.97
N ASP A 230 16.39 -9.73 -2.49
CA ASP A 230 16.36 -11.10 -3.00
C ASP A 230 15.06 -11.82 -2.62
N GLU A 231 14.61 -11.67 -1.36
CA GLU A 231 13.30 -12.22 -0.93
C GLU A 231 12.14 -11.61 -1.71
N LEU A 232 12.18 -10.30 -1.97
CA LEU A 232 11.19 -9.65 -2.83
C LEU A 232 11.23 -10.23 -4.24
N GLY A 233 12.44 -10.44 -4.79
CA GLY A 233 12.62 -11.03 -6.12
C GLY A 233 12.07 -12.44 -6.22
N GLU A 234 12.32 -13.30 -5.23
CA GLU A 234 11.77 -14.65 -5.19
C GLU A 234 10.26 -14.65 -5.00
N ALA A 235 9.74 -13.79 -4.12
CA ALA A 235 8.32 -13.63 -3.91
C ALA A 235 7.59 -13.23 -5.21
N LEU A 236 8.09 -12.20 -5.92
CA LEU A 236 7.50 -11.73 -7.17
C LEU A 236 7.50 -12.79 -8.27
N LYS A 237 8.56 -13.60 -8.33
CA LYS A 237 8.73 -14.66 -9.34
C LYS A 237 8.04 -15.97 -8.96
N SER A 238 7.58 -16.13 -7.73
CA SER A 238 7.01 -17.40 -7.22
C SER A 238 5.83 -17.90 -8.04
N GLY A 239 5.02 -16.99 -8.58
CA GLY A 239 3.87 -17.30 -9.44
C GLY A 239 4.23 -17.65 -10.91
N VAL A 240 5.53 -17.67 -11.28
CA VAL A 240 5.99 -17.96 -12.65
C VAL A 240 6.87 -19.19 -12.62
N ASP A 241 6.46 -20.26 -13.31
CA ASP A 241 7.24 -21.50 -13.39
C ASP A 241 8.54 -21.32 -14.17
N TRP A 242 9.46 -22.28 -14.01
CA TRP A 242 10.79 -22.22 -14.61
C TRP A 242 10.76 -22.15 -16.14
N ALA A 243 9.89 -22.92 -16.81
CA ALA A 243 9.79 -22.94 -18.25
C ALA A 243 9.32 -21.59 -18.79
N THR A 244 8.33 -20.98 -18.12
CA THR A 244 7.84 -19.64 -18.44
C THR A 244 8.92 -18.58 -18.22
N ARG A 245 9.73 -18.67 -17.15
CA ARG A 245 10.87 -17.76 -16.93
C ARG A 245 11.89 -17.86 -18.05
N GLN A 246 12.26 -19.06 -18.50
CA GLN A 246 13.14 -19.27 -19.64
C GLN A 246 12.57 -18.67 -20.94
N ARG A 247 11.27 -18.81 -21.13
CA ARG A 247 10.58 -18.24 -22.29
C ARG A 247 10.57 -16.71 -22.26
N ILE A 248 10.39 -16.10 -21.09
CA ILE A 248 10.51 -14.64 -20.90
C ILE A 248 11.94 -14.19 -21.28
N ASP A 249 12.97 -14.91 -20.83
CA ASP A 249 14.37 -14.58 -21.11
C ASP A 249 14.71 -14.71 -22.61
N ALA A 250 14.12 -15.65 -23.30
CA ALA A 250 14.30 -15.83 -24.76
C ALA A 250 13.56 -14.75 -25.57
N LEU A 251 12.32 -14.42 -25.20
CA LEU A 251 11.46 -13.50 -25.97
C LEU A 251 11.77 -12.01 -25.69
N ALA A 252 12.19 -11.68 -24.48
CA ALA A 252 12.59 -10.34 -24.09
C ALA A 252 13.94 -10.37 -23.35
N PRO A 253 15.06 -10.64 -24.06
CA PRO A 253 16.36 -10.79 -23.44
C PRO A 253 16.84 -9.49 -22.83
N LEU A 254 17.55 -9.58 -21.69
CA LEU A 254 18.17 -8.41 -21.06
C LEU A 254 19.33 -7.83 -21.88
N ARG A 255 19.94 -8.67 -22.73
CA ARG A 255 21.09 -8.31 -23.54
C ARG A 255 20.97 -8.95 -24.92
N ILE A 256 21.55 -8.28 -25.90
CA ILE A 256 21.67 -8.79 -27.26
C ILE A 256 23.11 -8.64 -27.70
N VAL A 257 23.60 -9.64 -28.45
CA VAL A 257 24.91 -9.58 -29.11
C VAL A 257 24.76 -8.77 -30.38
N VAL A 258 25.49 -7.68 -30.50
CA VAL A 258 25.53 -6.85 -31.71
C VAL A 258 26.64 -7.30 -32.65
N PRO A 259 26.66 -6.89 -33.95
CA PRO A 259 27.63 -7.36 -34.95
C PRO A 259 29.11 -7.27 -34.54
N SER A 260 29.46 -6.34 -33.65
CA SER A 260 30.82 -6.24 -33.09
C SER A 260 31.22 -7.38 -32.15
N GLY A 261 30.31 -8.31 -31.83
CA GLY A 261 30.50 -9.38 -30.86
C GLY A 261 30.28 -8.90 -29.38
N MET A 262 29.95 -7.65 -29.19
CA MET A 262 29.70 -7.12 -27.85
C MET A 262 28.23 -7.33 -27.40
N GLU A 263 28.04 -7.69 -26.14
CA GLU A 263 26.70 -7.68 -25.52
C GLU A 263 26.28 -6.28 -25.15
N ARG A 264 25.07 -5.89 -25.55
CA ARG A 264 24.46 -4.62 -25.19
C ARG A 264 23.17 -4.87 -24.46
N ARG A 265 22.93 -4.08 -23.39
CA ARG A 265 21.72 -4.16 -22.58
C ARG A 265 20.54 -3.57 -23.38
N ILE A 266 19.38 -4.20 -23.24
CA ILE A 266 18.09 -3.67 -23.66
C ILE A 266 17.39 -3.15 -22.42
N ASP A 267 16.93 -1.91 -22.46
CA ASP A 267 16.15 -1.30 -21.42
C ASP A 267 14.66 -1.38 -21.76
N TYR A 268 13.89 -1.95 -20.84
CA TYR A 268 12.46 -2.10 -20.95
C TYR A 268 11.77 -1.11 -20.02
N ALA A 269 10.73 -0.46 -20.52
CA ALA A 269 9.90 0.41 -19.72
C ALA A 269 8.41 0.15 -20.01
N TYR A 270 7.61 0.36 -19.01
CA TYR A 270 6.15 0.29 -19.09
C TYR A 270 5.59 1.58 -18.52
N ASP A 271 4.77 2.24 -19.29
CA ASP A 271 4.15 3.49 -18.88
C ASP A 271 2.93 3.18 -18.01
N ALA A 272 2.99 3.60 -16.74
CA ALA A 272 1.91 3.37 -15.78
C ALA A 272 0.69 4.28 -16.02
N GLU A 273 0.89 5.47 -16.61
CA GLU A 273 -0.19 6.42 -16.87
C GLU A 273 -1.05 5.98 -18.05
N THR A 274 -0.42 5.47 -19.10
CA THR A 274 -1.10 5.00 -20.31
C THR A 274 -1.41 3.51 -20.29
N ASP A 275 -0.93 2.79 -19.27
CA ASP A 275 -0.98 1.32 -19.14
C ASP A 275 -0.50 0.62 -20.43
N ALA A 276 0.61 1.07 -20.98
CA ALA A 276 1.14 0.59 -22.25
C ALA A 276 2.66 0.31 -22.19
N PRO A 277 3.13 -0.73 -22.95
CA PRO A 277 4.55 -0.98 -23.09
C PRO A 277 5.21 0.12 -23.91
N GLN A 278 6.32 0.66 -23.41
CA GLN A 278 7.18 1.52 -24.20
C GLN A 278 8.05 0.67 -25.14
N ALA A 279 8.48 1.28 -26.25
CA ALA A 279 9.38 0.59 -27.16
C ALA A 279 10.74 0.31 -26.47
N PRO A 280 11.24 -0.93 -26.51
CA PRO A 280 12.48 -1.31 -25.83
C PRO A 280 13.68 -0.60 -26.46
N VAL A 281 14.60 -0.13 -25.64
CA VAL A 281 15.71 0.74 -26.04
C VAL A 281 17.02 -0.02 -26.02
N LEU A 282 17.78 0.06 -27.12
CA LEU A 282 19.16 -0.40 -27.24
C LEU A 282 20.10 0.79 -27.45
N ALA A 283 20.86 1.14 -26.43
CA ALA A 283 21.92 2.16 -26.54
C ALA A 283 23.21 1.49 -27.02
N VAL A 284 23.69 1.89 -28.20
CA VAL A 284 24.80 1.21 -28.87
C VAL A 284 25.63 2.18 -29.70
N LYS A 285 26.95 2.02 -29.71
CA LYS A 285 27.82 2.82 -30.58
C LYS A 285 27.58 2.48 -32.04
N LEU A 286 27.44 3.51 -32.87
CA LEU A 286 27.12 3.37 -34.29
C LEU A 286 28.02 2.34 -35.01
N GLN A 287 29.33 2.36 -34.72
CA GLN A 287 30.31 1.46 -35.32
C GLN A 287 30.15 -0.03 -34.93
N GLU A 288 29.39 -0.32 -33.90
CA GLU A 288 29.09 -1.68 -33.44
C GLU A 288 27.98 -2.34 -34.25
N LEU A 289 27.23 -1.54 -35.03
CA LEU A 289 26.12 -1.98 -35.86
C LEU A 289 26.46 -2.10 -37.34
N PHE A 290 27.70 -1.79 -37.78
CA PHE A 290 28.09 -1.98 -39.16
C PHE A 290 27.88 -3.44 -39.58
N GLY A 291 27.49 -3.66 -40.82
CA GLY A 291 27.12 -4.98 -41.35
C GLY A 291 25.67 -5.39 -41.00
N LEU A 292 24.94 -4.62 -40.23
CA LEU A 292 23.54 -4.90 -39.92
C LEU A 292 22.62 -4.00 -40.78
N ALA A 293 21.82 -4.64 -41.64
CA ALA A 293 20.93 -3.91 -42.54
C ALA A 293 19.68 -3.41 -41.85
N ASP A 294 19.04 -4.26 -41.04
CA ASP A 294 17.72 -3.97 -40.44
C ASP A 294 17.80 -3.80 -38.94
N THR A 295 16.77 -3.13 -38.39
CA THR A 295 16.62 -2.97 -36.96
C THR A 295 16.42 -4.32 -36.26
N PRO A 296 17.21 -4.64 -35.23
CA PRO A 296 16.99 -5.84 -34.45
C PRO A 296 15.61 -5.90 -33.83
N ARG A 297 15.05 -7.09 -33.75
CA ARG A 297 13.68 -7.31 -33.21
C ARG A 297 13.71 -8.38 -32.12
N ILE A 298 12.78 -8.26 -31.18
CA ILE A 298 12.53 -9.20 -30.08
C ILE A 298 11.10 -9.71 -30.14
N ALA A 299 10.69 -10.53 -29.17
CA ALA A 299 9.34 -11.12 -29.10
C ALA A 299 8.97 -11.86 -30.40
N ASP A 300 9.81 -12.82 -30.80
CA ASP A 300 9.68 -13.57 -32.05
C ASP A 300 9.54 -12.65 -33.28
N GLY A 301 10.35 -11.61 -33.34
CA GLY A 301 10.37 -10.68 -34.47
C GLY A 301 9.21 -9.66 -34.49
N ARG A 302 8.32 -9.65 -33.50
CA ARG A 302 7.16 -8.76 -33.46
C ARG A 302 7.53 -7.32 -33.13
N VAL A 303 8.54 -7.11 -32.25
CA VAL A 303 8.83 -5.79 -31.68
C VAL A 303 10.21 -5.30 -32.09
N PRO A 304 10.32 -4.22 -32.90
CA PRO A 304 11.61 -3.63 -33.22
C PRO A 304 12.17 -2.86 -32.02
N LEU A 305 13.49 -2.90 -31.86
CA LEU A 305 14.19 -2.10 -30.86
C LEU A 305 14.24 -0.63 -31.29
N THR A 306 14.18 0.26 -30.30
CA THR A 306 14.54 1.68 -30.51
C THR A 306 16.05 1.81 -30.30
N LEU A 307 16.77 2.15 -31.35
CA LEU A 307 18.22 2.30 -31.31
C LEU A 307 18.57 3.71 -30.89
N HIS A 308 19.23 3.84 -29.73
CA HIS A 308 19.93 5.07 -29.35
C HIS A 308 21.37 4.94 -29.87
N LEU A 309 21.59 5.48 -31.06
CA LEU A 309 22.90 5.46 -31.72
C LEU A 309 23.85 6.44 -31.03
N LEU A 310 24.99 5.93 -30.60
CA LEU A 310 25.98 6.71 -29.87
C LEU A 310 27.24 6.93 -30.70
N SER A 311 27.88 8.08 -30.49
CA SER A 311 29.22 8.34 -31.00
C SER A 311 30.27 7.42 -30.37
N PRO A 312 31.49 7.37 -30.91
CA PRO A 312 32.58 6.61 -30.29
C PRO A 312 32.84 6.97 -28.83
N ALA A 313 32.56 8.20 -28.42
CA ALA A 313 32.68 8.68 -27.04
C ALA A 313 31.42 8.44 -26.19
N GLY A 314 30.40 7.74 -26.70
CA GLY A 314 29.17 7.43 -25.96
C GLY A 314 28.15 8.58 -25.91
N ARG A 315 28.32 9.63 -26.74
CA ARG A 315 27.36 10.75 -26.81
C ARG A 315 26.23 10.40 -27.79
N PRO A 316 24.97 10.76 -27.49
CA PRO A 316 23.87 10.55 -28.42
C PRO A 316 24.12 11.19 -29.78
N LEU A 317 23.83 10.46 -30.83
CA LEU A 317 23.87 10.91 -32.23
C LEU A 317 22.46 10.96 -32.82
N GLN A 318 21.74 9.87 -32.72
CA GLN A 318 20.41 9.70 -33.33
C GLN A 318 19.61 8.65 -32.58
N VAL A 319 18.28 8.82 -32.58
CA VAL A 319 17.33 7.80 -32.15
C VAL A 319 16.56 7.33 -33.37
N THR A 320 16.51 6.01 -33.61
CA THR A 320 15.78 5.44 -34.73
C THR A 320 15.18 4.07 -34.41
N ARG A 321 14.08 3.75 -35.08
CA ARG A 321 13.49 2.40 -35.14
C ARG A 321 13.58 1.82 -36.57
N ASP A 322 14.18 2.58 -37.49
CA ASP A 322 14.42 2.25 -38.88
C ASP A 322 15.91 2.41 -39.17
N LEU A 323 16.68 1.34 -38.88
CA LEU A 323 18.11 1.33 -39.12
C LEU A 323 18.43 1.39 -40.61
N HIS A 324 17.64 0.72 -41.46
CA HIS A 324 17.78 0.74 -42.89
C HIS A 324 17.69 2.18 -43.43
N GLY A 325 16.60 2.85 -43.13
CA GLY A 325 16.42 4.24 -43.52
C GLY A 325 17.43 5.22 -42.90
N PHE A 326 17.94 4.91 -41.71
CA PHE A 326 19.05 5.69 -41.14
C PHE A 326 20.31 5.59 -41.97
N TRP A 327 20.71 4.36 -42.40
CA TRP A 327 21.88 4.16 -43.26
C TRP A 327 21.76 4.90 -44.59
N GLU A 328 20.57 4.89 -45.20
CA GLU A 328 20.37 5.52 -46.50
C GLU A 328 20.33 7.03 -46.42
N ARG A 329 19.59 7.58 -45.47
CA ARG A 329 19.22 8.99 -45.46
C ARG A 329 20.06 9.84 -44.53
N THR A 330 20.41 9.32 -43.34
CA THR A 330 20.97 10.14 -42.25
C THR A 330 22.48 9.90 -42.08
N TYR A 331 22.92 8.67 -42.26
CA TYR A 331 24.32 8.29 -42.05
C TYR A 331 25.34 9.10 -42.88
N PRO A 332 25.11 9.47 -44.14
CA PRO A 332 26.06 10.29 -44.92
C PRO A 332 26.40 11.62 -44.22
N GLU A 333 25.43 12.29 -43.66
CA GLU A 333 25.63 13.53 -42.93
C GLU A 333 26.33 13.30 -41.58
N VAL A 334 25.88 12.33 -40.80
CA VAL A 334 26.50 11.91 -39.54
C VAL A 334 27.96 11.54 -39.76
N LYS A 335 28.27 10.77 -40.82
CA LYS A 335 29.63 10.44 -41.20
C LYS A 335 30.49 11.63 -41.47
N LYS A 336 29.98 12.63 -42.25
CA LYS A 336 30.72 13.86 -42.60
C LYS A 336 31.08 14.63 -41.33
N GLU A 337 30.15 14.81 -40.41
CA GLU A 337 30.38 15.50 -39.13
C GLU A 337 31.34 14.72 -38.22
N MET A 338 31.05 13.44 -38.01
CA MET A 338 31.76 12.61 -37.04
C MET A 338 33.16 12.21 -37.48
N LYS A 339 33.44 12.06 -38.80
CA LYS A 339 34.78 11.82 -39.33
C LYS A 339 35.77 12.94 -38.96
N GLY A 340 35.32 14.20 -38.96
CA GLY A 340 36.14 15.31 -38.50
C GLY A 340 36.44 15.26 -36.99
N ARG A 341 35.44 14.89 -36.20
CA ARG A 341 35.53 14.84 -34.72
C ARG A 341 36.24 13.59 -34.21
N TYR A 342 36.09 12.45 -34.90
CA TYR A 342 36.63 11.12 -34.51
C TYR A 342 37.39 10.46 -35.68
N PRO A 343 38.50 11.02 -36.19
CA PRO A 343 39.19 10.54 -37.40
C PRO A 343 39.83 9.16 -37.23
N LYS A 344 40.05 8.70 -36.00
CA LYS A 344 40.62 7.37 -35.68
C LYS A 344 39.61 6.24 -35.69
N HIS A 345 38.32 6.54 -35.88
CA HIS A 345 37.25 5.55 -35.94
C HIS A 345 36.89 5.24 -37.42
N PRO A 346 36.39 4.02 -37.69
CA PRO A 346 35.95 3.67 -39.05
C PRO A 346 34.67 4.47 -39.42
N TRP A 347 34.71 5.05 -40.64
CA TRP A 347 33.55 5.75 -41.22
C TRP A 347 33.41 5.24 -42.69
N PRO A 348 32.93 3.97 -42.87
CA PRO A 348 32.85 3.36 -44.21
C PRO A 348 31.87 4.14 -45.11
N ASP A 349 32.06 4.00 -46.43
CA ASP A 349 31.12 4.52 -47.43
C ASP A 349 29.87 3.65 -47.48
N ASP A 350 30.07 2.35 -47.33
CA ASP A 350 29.05 1.34 -47.28
C ASP A 350 28.96 0.74 -45.83
N PRO A 351 28.04 1.21 -44.99
CA PRO A 351 27.88 0.71 -43.62
C PRO A 351 27.27 -0.71 -43.58
N TRP A 352 26.60 -1.17 -44.66
CA TRP A 352 25.92 -2.47 -44.74
C TRP A 352 26.88 -3.66 -44.82
N SER A 353 28.01 -3.48 -45.54
CA SER A 353 29.03 -4.51 -45.73
C SER A 353 30.24 -4.34 -44.81
N ALA A 354 30.30 -3.23 -44.09
CA ALA A 354 31.45 -2.91 -43.24
C ALA A 354 31.52 -3.82 -42.01
N THR A 355 32.75 -4.16 -41.62
CA THR A 355 32.98 -4.96 -40.40
C THR A 355 32.73 -4.08 -39.15
N ALA A 356 31.86 -4.56 -38.29
CA ALA A 356 31.60 -3.92 -37.01
C ALA A 356 32.79 -3.99 -36.06
N THR A 357 32.96 -2.97 -35.25
CA THR A 357 34.04 -2.91 -34.25
C THR A 357 33.68 -2.11 -33.02
N HIS A 358 34.13 -2.53 -31.86
CA HIS A 358 34.04 -1.77 -30.62
C HIS A 358 35.29 -0.90 -30.36
N ARG A 359 36.38 -1.07 -31.16
CA ARG A 359 37.67 -0.40 -30.97
C ARG A 359 37.89 0.70 -31.99
N ALA A 360 38.78 1.63 -31.68
CA ALA A 360 39.38 2.53 -32.66
C ALA A 360 40.32 1.75 -33.58
N LYS A 361 40.64 2.26 -34.81
CA LYS A 361 41.64 1.68 -35.66
C LYS A 361 42.98 1.54 -34.93
N PRO A 362 43.74 0.43 -35.11
CA PRO A 362 45.09 0.33 -34.61
C PRO A 362 45.94 1.50 -35.12
N ARG A 363 46.90 2.01 -34.32
CA ARG A 363 47.91 2.97 -34.80
C ARG A 363 48.81 2.24 -35.84
N GLY A 364 48.72 2.65 -37.07
CA GLY A 364 49.70 2.20 -38.09
C GLY A 364 49.17 1.24 -39.16
N THR A 365 47.89 1.35 -39.55
CA THR A 365 47.40 0.82 -40.86
C THR A 365 46.77 1.90 -41.69
#